data_5c7131fde88c708a40d7cb8bf1718e77
#
_entry.id   5c7131fde88c708a40d7cb8bf1718e77
#
_cell.length_a   1.000
_cell.length_b   1.000
_cell.length_c   1.000
_cell.angle_alpha   90.00
_cell.angle_beta   90.00
_cell.angle_gamma   90.00
#
_symmetry.space_group_name_H-M   'P 1'
#
loop_
_entity.id
_entity.type
_entity.pdbx_description
1 polymer ?
#
loop_
_entity_poly.entity_id
_entity_poly.type
_entity_poly.pdbx_seq_one_letter_code
_entity_poly.pdbx_strand_id
1 'polypeptide(L)'
;MSNSFFGRFKKRDNKVVEEHLPIREDRIFWVETLQKIAFPVLNNLKKGSLKKNMSLEASNSESNKIAHLEAFANVFNGIAPWLELGPDESEEGGLREKYILLTLKAIGNAVDSNNNDYIIFTENKQSLMSIALFAQGLLRSKTQIWNNLSMDVQARIIYELKNTRIIAPFENHWLLFTSMIEATLLEFTGECDKERLTYGVRKFRDEWYLGDAIYADGPEFDVNYYNSIFIHPMLNDILKIMRKYSIGEGELLDVQLMRSSRYASQLERIISPEGSYPLLGKSLTFRCGVFHLLSQASLFKILPRNIEPSQVRSALTKVLETQFEGYQNFDDKGWLSIGLNGHQIEIAENCINTGSLYACCTIFLPLGLSFNDSFWVDPFEEWTTLKAWNGNLVESDQSIDF
;
A
#
# COMPACT_ATOMS: atom_id res chain seq x y z
N MET A 1 33.77 -55.41 48.56
CA MET A 1 34.46 -54.95 47.36
C MET A 1 33.43 -54.14 46.57
N SER A 2 33.49 -52.81 46.70
CA SER A 2 32.56 -51.84 46.15
C SER A 2 33.27 -51.12 45.04
N ASN A 3 32.74 -51.11 43.85
CA ASN A 3 33.18 -50.21 42.77
C ASN A 3 32.05 -49.33 42.32
N SER A 4 32.20 -48.04 42.70
CA SER A 4 31.37 -46.92 42.24
C SER A 4 31.79 -46.56 40.84
N PHE A 5 30.81 -46.44 39.92
CA PHE A 5 30.97 -45.84 38.63
C PHE A 5 30.23 -44.51 38.63
N PHE A 6 30.92 -43.38 38.78
CA PHE A 6 30.43 -42.05 38.51
C PHE A 6 30.61 -41.73 37.03
N GLY A 7 29.54 -41.78 36.26
CA GLY A 7 29.50 -41.31 34.90
C GLY A 7 29.32 -39.78 34.86
N ARG A 8 30.30 -39.07 34.33
CA ARG A 8 30.25 -37.64 34.02
C ARG A 8 29.20 -37.38 32.93
N PHE A 9 28.11 -36.70 33.26
CA PHE A 9 27.22 -36.09 32.27
C PHE A 9 27.92 -34.86 31.67
N LYS A 10 28.36 -34.96 30.41
CA LYS A 10 28.70 -33.80 29.58
C LYS A 10 27.40 -33.07 29.24
N LYS A 11 27.25 -31.81 29.71
CA LYS A 11 26.29 -30.87 29.16
C LYS A 11 26.58 -30.72 27.67
N ARG A 12 25.66 -31.15 26.81
CA ARG A 12 25.59 -30.71 25.43
C ARG A 12 25.03 -29.29 25.42
N ASP A 13 25.87 -28.32 25.11
CA ASP A 13 25.43 -27.00 24.69
C ASP A 13 24.69 -27.16 23.36
N ASN A 14 23.35 -27.21 23.41
CA ASN A 14 22.54 -27.04 22.24
C ASN A 14 22.62 -25.56 21.84
N LYS A 15 23.61 -25.20 21.05
CA LYS A 15 23.48 -24.04 20.18
C LYS A 15 22.38 -24.40 19.19
N VAL A 16 21.20 -23.76 19.32
CA VAL A 16 20.20 -23.69 18.27
C VAL A 16 20.88 -22.91 17.17
N VAL A 17 21.37 -23.59 16.16
CA VAL A 17 21.73 -22.96 14.87
C VAL A 17 20.39 -22.64 14.26
N GLU A 18 19.99 -21.37 14.26
CA GLU A 18 18.91 -20.90 13.40
C GLU A 18 19.34 -21.21 11.96
N GLU A 19 18.79 -22.28 11.39
CA GLU A 19 18.87 -22.50 9.95
C GLU A 19 18.19 -21.32 9.28
N HIS A 20 18.98 -20.41 8.74
CA HIS A 20 18.47 -19.37 7.84
C HIS A 20 17.94 -20.07 6.58
N LEU A 21 16.62 -20.15 6.49
CA LEU A 21 15.97 -20.60 5.27
C LEU A 21 16.40 -19.66 4.12
N PRO A 22 16.70 -20.18 2.94
CA PRO A 22 17.07 -19.35 1.80
C PRO A 22 15.93 -18.38 1.46
N ILE A 23 16.28 -17.12 1.22
CA ILE A 23 15.32 -16.10 0.74
C ILE A 23 14.76 -16.58 -0.61
N ARG A 24 13.45 -16.58 -0.73
CA ARG A 24 12.80 -17.03 -1.97
C ARG A 24 13.05 -16.08 -3.14
N GLU A 25 13.16 -16.64 -4.32
CA GLU A 25 13.36 -15.90 -5.57
C GLU A 25 12.24 -14.88 -5.83
N ASP A 26 10.96 -15.23 -5.50
CA ASP A 26 9.82 -14.31 -5.62
C ASP A 26 9.98 -13.07 -4.72
N ARG A 27 10.49 -13.18 -3.47
CA ARG A 27 10.76 -12.01 -2.64
C ARG A 27 11.86 -11.11 -3.22
N ILE A 28 12.92 -11.71 -3.75
CA ILE A 28 13.99 -10.97 -4.42
C ILE A 28 13.42 -10.21 -5.63
N PHE A 29 12.64 -10.88 -6.48
CA PHE A 29 11.98 -10.28 -7.63
C PHE A 29 11.05 -9.10 -7.23
N TRP A 30 10.29 -9.25 -6.14
CA TRP A 30 9.44 -8.17 -5.64
C TRP A 30 10.26 -6.95 -5.19
N VAL A 31 11.36 -7.17 -4.46
CA VAL A 31 12.24 -6.10 -3.99
C VAL A 31 12.92 -5.39 -5.17
N GLU A 32 13.40 -6.13 -6.17
CA GLU A 32 14.01 -5.56 -7.38
C GLU A 32 13.00 -4.74 -8.19
N THR A 33 11.78 -5.26 -8.36
CA THR A 33 10.70 -4.54 -9.06
C THR A 33 10.32 -3.26 -8.31
N LEU A 34 10.16 -3.34 -6.98
CA LEU A 34 9.91 -2.17 -6.14
C LEU A 34 11.01 -1.11 -6.30
N GLN A 35 12.29 -1.52 -6.27
CA GLN A 35 13.41 -0.59 -6.44
C GLN A 35 13.37 0.10 -7.82
N LYS A 36 13.09 -0.65 -8.88
CA LYS A 36 13.00 -0.12 -10.24
C LYS A 36 11.93 1.00 -10.32
N ILE A 37 10.81 0.83 -9.62
CA ILE A 37 9.71 1.79 -9.60
C ILE A 37 10.00 2.97 -8.64
N ALA A 38 10.42 2.69 -7.41
CA ALA A 38 10.49 3.69 -6.34
C ALA A 38 11.77 4.54 -6.37
N PHE A 39 12.90 3.97 -6.78
CA PHE A 39 14.20 4.65 -6.72
C PHE A 39 14.27 5.95 -7.51
N PRO A 40 13.78 6.04 -8.77
CA PRO A 40 13.84 7.28 -9.53
C PRO A 40 13.13 8.44 -8.82
N VAL A 41 11.95 8.19 -8.24
CA VAL A 41 11.16 9.20 -7.52
C VAL A 41 11.90 9.67 -6.25
N LEU A 42 12.24 8.75 -5.37
CA LEU A 42 12.85 9.08 -4.09
C LEU A 42 14.24 9.71 -4.23
N ASN A 43 15.07 9.19 -5.14
CA ASN A 43 16.43 9.69 -5.35
C ASN A 43 16.45 11.10 -5.97
N ASN A 44 15.52 11.39 -6.88
CA ASN A 44 15.39 12.73 -7.43
C ASN A 44 14.84 13.72 -6.40
N LEU A 45 13.83 13.34 -5.61
CA LEU A 45 13.28 14.18 -4.55
C LEU A 45 14.34 14.47 -3.45
N LYS A 46 15.12 13.45 -3.04
CA LYS A 46 16.28 13.64 -2.14
C LYS A 46 17.27 14.69 -2.66
N LYS A 47 17.48 14.75 -3.99
CA LYS A 47 18.44 15.66 -4.63
C LYS A 47 17.85 17.05 -4.93
N GLY A 48 16.56 17.28 -4.71
CA GLY A 48 15.88 18.52 -5.13
C GLY A 48 15.80 18.65 -6.66
N SER A 49 15.62 17.54 -7.36
CA SER A 49 15.62 17.47 -8.83
C SER A 49 14.46 16.68 -9.43
N LEU A 50 13.45 16.32 -8.62
CA LEU A 50 12.27 15.56 -9.08
C LEU A 50 11.50 16.36 -10.14
N LYS A 51 11.15 17.60 -9.83
CA LYS A 51 10.42 18.50 -10.76
C LYS A 51 11.15 18.74 -12.06
N LYS A 52 12.50 18.72 -12.03
CA LYS A 52 13.34 18.92 -13.21
C LYS A 52 13.43 17.68 -14.09
N ASN A 53 13.51 16.50 -13.48
CA ASN A 53 13.93 15.27 -14.17
C ASN A 53 12.77 14.34 -14.51
N MET A 54 11.66 14.38 -13.75
CA MET A 54 10.50 13.51 -13.97
C MET A 54 9.82 13.89 -15.28
N SER A 55 9.69 12.93 -16.18
CA SER A 55 8.91 13.08 -17.41
C SER A 55 7.44 13.18 -17.04
N LEU A 56 6.76 14.26 -17.49
CA LEU A 56 5.35 14.48 -17.21
C LEU A 56 4.52 14.21 -18.45
N GLU A 57 3.55 13.33 -18.29
CA GLU A 57 2.52 13.06 -19.28
C GLU A 57 1.16 13.07 -18.55
N ALA A 58 0.13 13.62 -19.20
CA ALA A 58 -1.24 13.61 -18.71
C ALA A 58 -2.20 13.82 -19.86
N SER A 59 -3.41 13.30 -19.71
CA SER A 59 -4.51 13.59 -20.64
C SER A 59 -4.96 15.05 -20.59
N ASN A 60 -4.74 15.72 -19.43
CA ASN A 60 -5.04 17.13 -19.19
C ASN A 60 -3.86 17.80 -18.49
N SER A 61 -3.39 18.95 -19.01
CA SER A 61 -2.24 19.69 -18.48
C SER A 61 -2.42 20.13 -17.00
N GLU A 62 -3.64 20.37 -16.53
CA GLU A 62 -3.92 20.75 -15.14
C GLU A 62 -3.58 19.60 -14.15
N SER A 63 -3.76 18.33 -14.54
CA SER A 63 -3.40 17.17 -13.71
C SER A 63 -1.89 17.02 -13.52
N ASN A 64 -1.06 17.57 -14.40
CA ASN A 64 0.39 17.57 -14.23
C ASN A 64 0.89 18.38 -13.02
N LYS A 65 0.09 19.36 -12.54
CA LYS A 65 0.49 20.20 -11.41
C LYS A 65 0.74 19.40 -10.13
N ILE A 66 0.04 18.29 -9.95
CA ILE A 66 0.15 17.42 -8.77
C ILE A 66 0.95 16.14 -9.02
N ALA A 67 1.45 15.91 -10.23
CA ALA A 67 2.10 14.65 -10.60
C ALA A 67 3.28 14.27 -9.68
N HIS A 68 4.07 15.24 -9.24
CA HIS A 68 5.19 15.00 -8.33
C HIS A 68 4.73 14.59 -6.94
N LEU A 69 3.65 15.22 -6.43
CA LEU A 69 3.02 14.85 -5.17
C LEU A 69 2.43 13.43 -5.27
N GLU A 70 1.69 13.13 -6.34
CA GLU A 70 1.12 11.81 -6.56
C GLU A 70 2.19 10.72 -6.63
N ALA A 71 3.24 10.92 -7.43
CA ALA A 71 4.34 9.97 -7.54
C ALA A 71 4.97 9.68 -6.17
N PHE A 72 5.31 10.72 -5.44
CA PHE A 72 5.94 10.58 -4.13
C PHE A 72 5.01 9.92 -3.11
N ALA A 73 3.76 10.37 -3.00
CA ALA A 73 2.79 9.84 -2.03
C ALA A 73 2.45 8.37 -2.28
N ASN A 74 2.24 7.99 -3.53
CA ASN A 74 1.97 6.61 -3.93
C ASN A 74 3.16 5.68 -3.65
N VAL A 75 4.38 6.09 -4.06
CA VAL A 75 5.59 5.34 -3.75
C VAL A 75 5.74 5.16 -2.25
N PHE A 76 5.65 6.25 -1.48
CA PHE A 76 5.84 6.21 -0.04
C PHE A 76 4.80 5.32 0.64
N ASN A 77 3.51 5.43 0.26
CA ASN A 77 2.44 4.59 0.80
C ASN A 77 2.70 3.09 0.57
N GLY A 78 3.18 2.73 -0.61
CA GLY A 78 3.45 1.34 -0.99
C GLY A 78 4.67 0.74 -0.28
N ILE A 79 5.74 1.52 -0.07
CA ILE A 79 6.98 1.02 0.56
C ILE A 79 6.97 1.13 2.09
N ALA A 80 6.08 1.91 2.67
CA ALA A 80 6.09 2.25 4.09
C ALA A 80 6.15 1.01 5.02
N PRO A 81 5.38 -0.08 4.82
CA PRO A 81 5.49 -1.27 5.66
C PRO A 81 6.83 -1.98 5.53
N TRP A 82 7.44 -1.98 4.35
CA TRP A 82 8.76 -2.55 4.13
C TRP A 82 9.83 -1.76 4.90
N LEU A 83 9.76 -0.42 4.86
CA LEU A 83 10.65 0.44 5.63
C LEU A 83 10.47 0.25 7.15
N GLU A 84 9.23 0.02 7.61
CA GLU A 84 8.92 -0.14 9.04
C GLU A 84 9.57 -1.36 9.68
N LEU A 85 9.97 -2.38 8.89
CA LEU A 85 10.79 -3.50 9.37
C LEU A 85 12.16 -3.04 9.91
N GLY A 86 12.66 -1.91 9.46
CA GLY A 86 13.97 -1.40 9.84
C GLY A 86 15.15 -2.17 9.21
N PRO A 87 16.39 -1.76 9.50
CA PRO A 87 17.59 -2.45 9.07
C PRO A 87 17.81 -3.76 9.85
N ASP A 88 18.44 -4.74 9.20
CA ASP A 88 18.95 -5.97 9.80
C ASP A 88 20.24 -6.41 9.08
N GLU A 89 20.84 -7.53 9.50
CA GLU A 89 22.12 -8.04 8.97
C GLU A 89 22.02 -8.63 7.55
N SER A 90 20.81 -8.73 6.97
CA SER A 90 20.62 -9.23 5.61
C SER A 90 20.96 -8.18 4.55
N GLU A 91 21.20 -8.61 3.31
CA GLU A 91 21.37 -7.71 2.17
C GLU A 91 20.13 -6.82 1.97
N GLU A 92 18.93 -7.39 2.16
CA GLU A 92 17.66 -6.64 2.10
C GLU A 92 17.56 -5.64 3.26
N GLY A 93 18.04 -5.99 4.47
CA GLY A 93 18.10 -5.09 5.62
C GLY A 93 19.00 -3.88 5.38
N GLY A 94 20.17 -4.10 4.81
CA GLY A 94 21.08 -3.02 4.38
C GLY A 94 20.48 -2.16 3.27
N LEU A 95 19.65 -2.73 2.39
CA LEU A 95 18.92 -1.99 1.39
C LEU A 95 17.81 -1.14 2.02
N ARG A 96 17.04 -1.69 2.98
CA ARG A 96 16.02 -0.93 3.73
C ARG A 96 16.61 0.28 4.43
N GLU A 97 17.79 0.14 5.08
CA GLU A 97 18.49 1.28 5.69
C GLU A 97 18.73 2.42 4.70
N LYS A 98 19.24 2.08 3.51
CA LYS A 98 19.45 3.07 2.44
C LYS A 98 18.14 3.76 2.02
N TYR A 99 17.04 3.00 1.91
CA TYR A 99 15.73 3.55 1.53
C TYR A 99 15.08 4.36 2.66
N ILE A 100 15.29 4.01 3.93
CA ILE A 100 14.88 4.82 5.08
C ILE A 100 15.56 6.20 5.02
N LEU A 101 16.89 6.24 4.89
CA LEU A 101 17.64 7.49 4.80
C LEU A 101 17.24 8.31 3.56
N LEU A 102 16.99 7.64 2.44
CA LEU A 102 16.52 8.24 1.20
C LEU A 102 15.16 8.91 1.39
N THR A 103 14.22 8.19 2.01
CA THR A 103 12.85 8.64 2.26
C THR A 103 12.79 9.80 3.27
N LEU A 104 13.56 9.71 4.36
CA LEU A 104 13.66 10.80 5.34
C LEU A 104 14.11 12.12 4.69
N LYS A 105 15.14 12.05 3.84
CA LYS A 105 15.62 13.24 3.13
C LYS A 105 14.63 13.72 2.06
N ALA A 106 13.96 12.80 1.35
CA ALA A 106 12.94 13.13 0.37
C ALA A 106 11.76 13.86 1.02
N ILE A 107 11.26 13.36 2.17
CA ILE A 107 10.20 14.02 2.95
C ILE A 107 10.64 15.43 3.37
N GLY A 108 11.86 15.57 3.92
CA GLY A 108 12.39 16.88 4.33
C GLY A 108 12.39 17.88 3.18
N ASN A 109 12.82 17.47 1.99
CA ASN A 109 12.83 18.32 0.80
C ASN A 109 11.42 18.65 0.30
N ALA A 110 10.50 17.70 0.35
CA ALA A 110 9.13 17.89 -0.09
C ALA A 110 8.36 18.96 0.72
N VAL A 111 8.68 19.10 2.01
CA VAL A 111 8.02 20.08 2.91
C VAL A 111 8.88 21.31 3.23
N ASP A 112 10.01 21.49 2.56
CA ASP A 112 10.86 22.67 2.71
C ASP A 112 10.57 23.69 1.60
N SER A 113 9.94 24.80 1.94
CA SER A 113 9.59 25.86 0.99
C SER A 113 10.80 26.52 0.29
N ASN A 114 12.03 26.31 0.79
CA ASN A 114 13.26 26.77 0.14
C ASN A 114 13.83 25.73 -0.85
N ASN A 115 13.26 24.52 -0.91
CA ASN A 115 13.72 23.47 -1.83
C ASN A 115 13.05 23.59 -3.19
N ASN A 116 13.77 23.29 -4.25
CA ASN A 116 13.24 23.30 -5.62
C ASN A 116 12.08 22.31 -5.80
N ASP A 117 12.10 21.22 -5.04
CA ASP A 117 11.07 20.19 -5.07
C ASP A 117 10.01 20.35 -3.95
N TYR A 118 9.93 21.55 -3.32
CA TYR A 118 8.83 21.82 -2.39
C TYR A 118 7.49 21.52 -3.01
N ILE A 119 6.68 20.72 -2.34
CA ILE A 119 5.36 20.26 -2.80
C ILE A 119 4.27 21.06 -2.09
N ILE A 120 3.43 21.74 -2.85
CA ILE A 120 2.28 22.48 -2.31
C ILE A 120 1.12 21.51 -2.12
N PHE A 121 0.73 21.25 -0.88
CA PHE A 121 -0.34 20.30 -0.55
C PHE A 121 -1.74 20.82 -0.92
N THR A 122 -1.89 22.11 -1.10
CA THR A 122 -3.16 22.77 -1.42
C THR A 122 -3.20 23.30 -2.83
N GLU A 123 -2.36 22.80 -3.75
CA GLU A 123 -2.24 23.28 -5.13
C GLU A 123 -3.58 23.23 -5.86
N ASN A 124 -4.32 22.14 -5.72
CA ASN A 124 -5.68 22.00 -6.23
C ASN A 124 -6.46 20.95 -5.42
N LYS A 125 -7.75 20.77 -5.74
CA LYS A 125 -8.61 19.83 -5.04
C LYS A 125 -8.12 18.37 -5.13
N GLN A 126 -7.54 17.96 -6.27
CA GLN A 126 -7.03 16.59 -6.46
C GLN A 126 -5.85 16.24 -5.57
N SER A 127 -5.11 17.24 -5.05
CA SER A 127 -4.05 17.03 -4.07
C SER A 127 -4.51 16.23 -2.85
N LEU A 128 -5.81 16.35 -2.48
CA LEU A 128 -6.34 15.70 -1.27
C LEU A 128 -6.16 14.18 -1.27
N MET A 129 -6.30 13.50 -2.42
CA MET A 129 -6.05 12.07 -2.56
C MET A 129 -4.59 11.73 -2.22
N SER A 130 -3.67 12.42 -2.86
CA SER A 130 -2.23 12.15 -2.69
C SER A 130 -1.77 12.43 -1.25
N ILE A 131 -2.31 13.48 -0.63
CA ILE A 131 -2.00 13.83 0.77
C ILE A 131 -2.54 12.76 1.71
N ALA A 132 -3.73 12.21 1.46
CA ALA A 132 -4.27 11.09 2.23
C ALA A 132 -3.41 9.84 2.11
N LEU A 133 -2.87 9.53 0.93
CA LEU A 133 -1.94 8.42 0.72
C LEU A 133 -0.59 8.66 1.41
N PHE A 134 -0.08 9.89 1.36
CA PHE A 134 1.11 10.27 2.12
C PHE A 134 0.89 10.12 3.64
N ALA A 135 -0.26 10.60 4.14
CA ALA A 135 -0.66 10.45 5.53
C ALA A 135 -0.78 8.98 5.96
N GLN A 136 -1.38 8.13 5.12
CA GLN A 136 -1.45 6.68 5.32
C GLN A 136 -0.05 6.04 5.38
N GLY A 137 0.87 6.46 4.52
CA GLY A 137 2.27 6.04 4.55
C GLY A 137 2.96 6.38 5.87
N LEU A 138 2.71 7.57 6.43
CA LEU A 138 3.24 7.97 7.75
C LEU A 138 2.71 7.07 8.87
N LEU A 139 1.42 6.71 8.86
CA LEU A 139 0.84 5.77 9.82
C LEU A 139 1.47 4.38 9.73
N ARG A 140 1.81 3.93 8.52
CA ARG A 140 2.41 2.63 8.21
C ARG A 140 3.91 2.53 8.53
N SER A 141 4.59 3.65 8.70
CA SER A 141 6.05 3.72 8.93
C SER A 141 6.43 4.62 10.10
N LYS A 142 5.68 4.49 11.19
CA LYS A 142 5.80 5.36 12.37
C LYS A 142 7.17 5.28 13.01
N THR A 143 7.71 4.07 13.21
CA THR A 143 8.96 3.87 13.95
C THR A 143 10.16 4.30 13.12
N GLN A 144 10.21 3.87 11.87
CA GLN A 144 11.39 4.10 11.03
C GLN A 144 11.37 5.45 10.31
N ILE A 145 10.21 6.00 10.03
CA ILE A 145 10.12 7.28 9.33
C ILE A 145 9.68 8.39 10.28
N TRP A 146 8.43 8.39 10.78
CA TRP A 146 7.95 9.53 11.57
C TRP A 146 8.85 9.87 12.75
N ASN A 147 9.22 8.88 13.57
CA ASN A 147 10.03 9.09 14.77
C ASN A 147 11.47 9.54 14.46
N ASN A 148 11.96 9.34 13.23
CA ASN A 148 13.31 9.74 12.81
C ASN A 148 13.31 11.06 12.00
N LEU A 149 12.15 11.66 11.73
CA LEU A 149 12.08 13.03 11.21
C LEU A 149 12.46 14.05 12.28
N SER A 150 13.16 15.11 11.88
CA SER A 150 13.40 16.22 12.80
C SER A 150 12.10 16.90 13.22
N MET A 151 12.07 17.48 14.42
CA MET A 151 10.89 18.19 14.94
C MET A 151 10.41 19.30 13.98
N ASP A 152 11.32 19.98 13.29
CA ASP A 152 10.99 21.01 12.31
C ASP A 152 10.26 20.41 11.09
N VAL A 153 10.73 19.27 10.56
CA VAL A 153 10.06 18.56 9.45
C VAL A 153 8.69 18.04 9.89
N GLN A 154 8.60 17.45 11.09
CA GLN A 154 7.30 17.00 11.64
C GLN A 154 6.33 18.18 11.78
N ALA A 155 6.77 19.33 12.28
CA ALA A 155 5.94 20.52 12.42
C ALA A 155 5.44 21.04 11.06
N ARG A 156 6.29 21.04 10.04
CA ARG A 156 5.90 21.42 8.66
C ARG A 156 4.86 20.44 8.10
N ILE A 157 5.04 19.12 8.27
CA ILE A 157 4.06 18.12 7.84
C ILE A 157 2.72 18.37 8.52
N ILE A 158 2.69 18.56 9.84
CA ILE A 158 1.45 18.83 10.58
C ILE A 158 0.78 20.12 10.09
N TYR A 159 1.56 21.16 9.83
CA TYR A 159 1.05 22.42 9.27
C TYR A 159 0.39 22.18 7.90
N GLU A 160 1.07 21.49 6.98
CA GLU A 160 0.54 21.19 5.65
C GLU A 160 -0.70 20.30 5.69
N LEU A 161 -0.72 19.28 6.55
CA LEU A 161 -1.91 18.44 6.75
C LEU A 161 -3.10 19.25 7.26
N LYS A 162 -2.90 20.16 8.24
CA LYS A 162 -3.96 21.04 8.74
C LYS A 162 -4.46 22.02 7.66
N ASN A 163 -3.59 22.50 6.78
CA ASN A 163 -3.96 23.40 5.69
C ASN A 163 -4.92 22.74 4.70
N THR A 164 -4.92 21.42 4.55
CA THR A 164 -5.86 20.70 3.65
C THR A 164 -7.32 20.87 4.07
N ARG A 165 -7.61 21.32 5.28
CA ARG A 165 -8.98 21.57 5.77
C ARG A 165 -9.77 22.59 4.94
N ILE A 166 -9.09 23.45 4.16
CA ILE A 166 -9.74 24.35 3.20
C ILE A 166 -10.31 23.62 1.99
N ILE A 167 -9.87 22.39 1.72
CA ILE A 167 -10.32 21.58 0.59
C ILE A 167 -11.60 20.86 0.97
N ALA A 168 -12.70 21.17 0.29
CA ALA A 168 -13.94 20.42 0.43
C ALA A 168 -13.87 19.14 -0.42
N PRO A 169 -14.03 17.92 0.18
CA PRO A 169 -14.05 16.68 -0.57
C PRO A 169 -15.30 16.59 -1.47
N PHE A 170 -15.29 15.62 -2.40
CA PHE A 170 -16.50 15.17 -3.07
C PHE A 170 -17.28 14.22 -2.14
N GLU A 171 -18.61 14.13 -2.33
CA GLU A 171 -19.49 13.20 -1.60
C GLU A 171 -19.38 11.78 -2.18
N ASN A 172 -18.20 11.17 -2.03
CA ASN A 172 -17.86 9.80 -2.43
C ASN A 172 -16.65 9.32 -1.59
N HIS A 173 -15.82 8.38 -2.09
CA HIS A 173 -14.62 7.90 -1.40
C HIS A 173 -13.65 9.03 -0.97
N TRP A 174 -13.76 10.24 -1.53
CA TRP A 174 -12.96 11.39 -1.12
C TRP A 174 -13.19 11.81 0.33
N LEU A 175 -14.33 11.45 0.91
CA LEU A 175 -14.58 11.64 2.34
C LEU A 175 -13.59 10.85 3.20
N LEU A 176 -13.15 9.68 2.74
CA LEU A 176 -12.13 8.88 3.43
C LEU A 176 -10.73 9.53 3.34
N PHE A 177 -10.46 10.33 2.32
CA PHE A 177 -9.20 11.08 2.26
C PHE A 177 -9.12 12.10 3.39
N THR A 178 -10.20 12.83 3.66
CA THR A 178 -10.24 13.75 4.80
C THR A 178 -10.15 12.99 6.14
N SER A 179 -10.86 11.87 6.26
CA SER A 179 -10.80 11.03 7.45
C SER A 179 -9.40 10.47 7.72
N MET A 180 -8.67 10.05 6.68
CA MET A 180 -7.29 9.56 6.79
C MET A 180 -6.33 10.64 7.28
N ILE A 181 -6.45 11.85 6.73
CA ILE A 181 -5.62 12.98 7.16
C ILE A 181 -5.88 13.32 8.63
N GLU A 182 -7.15 13.37 9.05
CA GLU A 182 -7.50 13.65 10.44
C GLU A 182 -7.12 12.50 11.39
N ALA A 183 -7.20 11.25 10.95
CA ALA A 183 -6.68 10.10 11.71
C ALA A 183 -5.17 10.22 11.93
N THR A 184 -4.44 10.67 10.92
CA THR A 184 -2.99 10.90 11.00
C THR A 184 -2.65 12.07 11.94
N LEU A 185 -3.40 13.17 11.86
CA LEU A 185 -3.26 14.28 12.81
C LEU A 185 -3.54 13.82 14.23
N LEU A 186 -4.60 13.04 14.46
CA LEU A 186 -4.92 12.47 15.76
C LEU A 186 -3.78 11.60 16.31
N GLU A 187 -3.22 10.72 15.48
CA GLU A 187 -2.13 9.82 15.90
C GLU A 187 -0.86 10.57 16.31
N PHE A 188 -0.51 11.66 15.62
CA PHE A 188 0.76 12.35 15.84
C PHE A 188 0.67 13.60 16.71
N THR A 189 -0.52 14.18 16.91
CA THR A 189 -0.69 15.39 17.73
C THR A 189 -1.65 15.21 18.90
N GLY A 190 -2.44 14.15 18.93
CA GLY A 190 -3.55 13.96 19.87
C GLY A 190 -4.80 14.80 19.53
N GLU A 191 -4.81 15.53 18.42
CA GLU A 191 -5.88 16.44 18.02
C GLU A 191 -6.34 16.17 16.59
N CYS A 192 -7.65 16.27 16.35
CA CYS A 192 -8.24 16.18 15.00
C CYS A 192 -9.53 17.01 14.91
N ASP A 193 -9.97 17.28 13.70
CA ASP A 193 -11.35 17.66 13.42
C ASP A 193 -12.21 16.40 13.42
N LYS A 194 -13.01 16.21 14.49
CA LYS A 194 -13.81 15.01 14.69
C LYS A 194 -14.84 14.82 13.61
N GLU A 195 -15.48 15.89 13.12
CA GLU A 195 -16.49 15.77 12.08
C GLU A 195 -15.85 15.31 10.76
N ARG A 196 -14.73 15.90 10.35
CA ARG A 196 -13.99 15.45 9.16
C ARG A 196 -13.47 14.02 9.29
N LEU A 197 -13.09 13.59 10.50
CA LEU A 197 -12.66 12.22 10.77
C LEU A 197 -13.79 11.21 10.61
N THR A 198 -14.99 11.52 11.15
CA THR A 198 -16.07 10.52 11.30
C THR A 198 -17.11 10.57 10.19
N TYR A 199 -17.29 11.69 9.52
CA TYR A 199 -18.36 11.89 8.53
C TYR A 199 -18.28 10.86 7.39
N GLY A 200 -17.12 10.68 6.77
CA GLY A 200 -16.92 9.68 5.72
C GLY A 200 -17.20 8.26 6.21
N VAL A 201 -16.69 7.91 7.40
CA VAL A 201 -16.91 6.58 7.99
C VAL A 201 -18.40 6.31 8.18
N ARG A 202 -19.17 7.30 8.71
CA ARG A 202 -20.63 7.17 8.85
C ARG A 202 -21.34 6.97 7.51
N LYS A 203 -20.94 7.71 6.46
CA LYS A 203 -21.51 7.54 5.11
C LYS A 203 -21.32 6.12 4.58
N PHE A 204 -20.11 5.56 4.70
CA PHE A 204 -19.84 4.18 4.28
C PHE A 204 -20.55 3.14 5.16
N ARG A 205 -20.74 3.39 6.44
CA ARG A 205 -21.51 2.50 7.33
C ARG A 205 -22.99 2.51 6.99
N ASP A 206 -23.61 3.69 6.88
CA ASP A 206 -25.05 3.88 6.95
C ASP A 206 -25.73 3.93 5.58
N GLU A 207 -25.02 4.42 4.54
CA GLU A 207 -25.64 4.73 3.25
C GLU A 207 -25.03 3.95 2.07
N TRP A 208 -23.73 3.66 2.09
CA TRP A 208 -23.02 3.16 0.91
C TRP A 208 -22.58 1.70 0.99
N TYR A 209 -22.89 0.99 2.05
CA TYR A 209 -22.66 -0.46 2.11
C TYR A 209 -23.77 -1.20 1.35
N LEU A 210 -23.39 -2.00 0.35
CA LEU A 210 -24.33 -2.69 -0.54
C LEU A 210 -24.51 -4.18 -0.22
N GLY A 211 -23.75 -4.72 0.71
CA GLY A 211 -23.71 -6.15 1.01
C GLY A 211 -22.50 -6.85 0.39
N ASP A 212 -22.23 -8.07 0.84
CA ASP A 212 -21.13 -8.94 0.39
C ASP A 212 -19.77 -8.23 0.26
N ALA A 213 -19.49 -7.37 1.23
CA ALA A 213 -18.24 -6.58 1.32
C ALA A 213 -18.07 -5.52 0.22
N ILE A 214 -19.11 -5.15 -0.49
CA ILE A 214 -19.07 -4.14 -1.54
C ILE A 214 -19.65 -2.82 -1.01
N TYR A 215 -18.96 -1.73 -1.29
CA TYR A 215 -19.42 -0.37 -1.06
C TYR A 215 -19.67 0.35 -2.37
N ALA A 216 -20.73 1.15 -2.43
CA ALA A 216 -20.88 2.17 -3.47
C ALA A 216 -19.81 3.26 -3.28
N ASP A 217 -19.44 3.91 -4.37
CA ASP A 217 -18.52 5.06 -4.38
C ASP A 217 -19.30 6.38 -4.33
N GLY A 218 -20.09 6.58 -3.29
CA GLY A 218 -21.00 7.70 -3.14
C GLY A 218 -22.46 7.31 -3.40
N PRO A 219 -23.33 8.28 -3.75
CA PRO A 219 -24.77 8.03 -3.94
C PRO A 219 -25.09 7.07 -5.09
N GLU A 220 -24.21 6.98 -6.08
CA GLU A 220 -24.36 6.12 -7.26
C GLU A 220 -23.34 5.00 -7.23
N PHE A 221 -23.75 3.80 -7.67
CA PHE A 221 -22.88 2.65 -7.74
C PHE A 221 -22.26 2.51 -9.14
N ASP A 222 -20.94 2.48 -9.19
CA ASP A 222 -20.14 2.16 -10.37
C ASP A 222 -19.33 0.88 -10.13
N VAL A 223 -19.30 -0.01 -11.11
CA VAL A 223 -18.39 -1.17 -11.09
C VAL A 223 -16.97 -0.69 -11.37
N ASN A 224 -16.13 -0.69 -10.34
CA ASN A 224 -14.73 -0.28 -10.41
C ASN A 224 -13.91 -0.92 -9.29
N TYR A 225 -12.59 -0.67 -9.27
CA TYR A 225 -11.69 -1.19 -8.24
C TYR A 225 -11.52 -0.27 -7.00
N TYR A 226 -12.30 0.78 -6.82
CA TYR A 226 -12.10 1.71 -5.70
C TYR A 226 -12.34 1.08 -4.33
N ASN A 227 -13.17 0.02 -4.26
CA ASN A 227 -13.26 -0.79 -3.06
C ASN A 227 -11.90 -1.34 -2.62
N SER A 228 -11.08 -1.83 -3.56
CA SER A 228 -9.74 -2.34 -3.29
C SER A 228 -8.69 -1.23 -3.16
N ILE A 229 -8.76 -0.22 -4.02
CA ILE A 229 -7.69 0.80 -4.11
C ILE A 229 -7.75 1.76 -2.92
N PHE A 230 -8.96 2.18 -2.51
CA PHE A 230 -9.15 3.24 -1.52
C PHE A 230 -10.04 2.84 -0.35
N ILE A 231 -11.27 2.33 -0.61
CA ILE A 231 -12.33 2.27 0.41
C ILE A 231 -11.94 1.36 1.57
N HIS A 232 -11.74 0.07 1.31
CA HIS A 232 -11.37 -0.87 2.37
C HIS A 232 -10.01 -0.54 3.03
N PRO A 233 -8.92 -0.26 2.24
CA PRO A 233 -7.63 0.03 2.86
C PRO A 233 -7.65 1.25 3.76
N MET A 234 -8.38 2.29 3.40
CA MET A 234 -8.49 3.49 4.23
C MET A 234 -9.38 3.27 5.44
N LEU A 235 -10.56 2.64 5.27
CA LEU A 235 -11.44 2.30 6.39
C LEU A 235 -10.69 1.46 7.45
N ASN A 236 -9.90 0.47 7.02
CA ASN A 236 -9.11 -0.36 7.92
C ASN A 236 -8.15 0.47 8.78
N ASP A 237 -7.38 1.37 8.16
CA ASP A 237 -6.38 2.17 8.87
C ASP A 237 -7.04 3.26 9.72
N ILE A 238 -8.08 3.94 9.21
CA ILE A 238 -8.85 4.96 9.94
C ILE A 238 -9.50 4.36 11.20
N LEU A 239 -10.20 3.23 11.06
CA LEU A 239 -10.89 2.59 12.18
C LEU A 239 -9.93 2.04 13.23
N LYS A 240 -8.72 1.61 12.86
CA LYS A 240 -7.66 1.26 13.81
C LYS A 240 -7.28 2.45 14.71
N ILE A 241 -7.11 3.63 14.11
CA ILE A 241 -6.81 4.85 14.86
C ILE A 241 -8.02 5.26 15.71
N MET A 242 -9.23 5.26 15.16
CA MET A 242 -10.43 5.60 15.91
C MET A 242 -10.62 4.70 17.12
N ARG A 243 -10.43 3.37 16.98
CA ARG A 243 -10.48 2.40 18.08
C ARG A 243 -9.42 2.71 19.14
N LYS A 244 -8.19 2.97 18.73
CA LYS A 244 -7.07 3.31 19.63
C LYS A 244 -7.39 4.52 20.52
N TYR A 245 -8.08 5.51 19.97
CA TYR A 245 -8.45 6.75 20.67
C TYR A 245 -9.88 6.74 21.22
N SER A 246 -10.54 5.58 21.24
CA SER A 246 -11.92 5.39 21.77
C SER A 246 -12.94 6.33 21.12
N ILE A 247 -12.83 6.55 19.82
CA ILE A 247 -13.85 7.24 19.02
C ILE A 247 -14.90 6.21 18.59
N GLY A 248 -16.19 6.50 18.79
CA GLY A 248 -17.29 5.53 18.73
C GLY A 248 -17.33 4.65 17.50
N GLU A 249 -17.11 5.21 16.30
CA GLU A 249 -17.09 4.42 15.06
C GLU A 249 -15.92 3.41 14.98
N GLY A 250 -14.90 3.54 15.82
CA GLY A 250 -13.80 2.56 15.93
C GLY A 250 -14.26 1.17 16.33
N GLU A 251 -15.44 1.01 16.94
CA GLU A 251 -16.04 -0.29 17.26
C GLU A 251 -16.36 -1.10 15.99
N LEU A 252 -16.54 -0.45 14.85
CA LEU A 252 -16.80 -1.08 13.55
C LEU A 252 -15.58 -1.84 12.98
N LEU A 253 -14.39 -1.71 13.57
CA LEU A 253 -13.15 -2.28 13.00
C LEU A 253 -13.27 -3.77 12.74
N ASP A 254 -13.83 -4.57 13.65
CA ASP A 254 -13.88 -6.03 13.46
C ASP A 254 -14.79 -6.43 12.29
N VAL A 255 -15.94 -5.77 12.16
CA VAL A 255 -16.85 -5.96 11.02
C VAL A 255 -16.16 -5.52 9.72
N GLN A 256 -15.46 -4.39 9.74
CA GLN A 256 -14.73 -3.90 8.58
C GLN A 256 -13.59 -4.85 8.17
N LEU A 257 -12.86 -5.44 9.11
CA LEU A 257 -11.83 -6.43 8.81
C LEU A 257 -12.42 -7.72 8.23
N MET A 258 -13.58 -8.17 8.70
CA MET A 258 -14.31 -9.30 8.08
C MET A 258 -14.75 -8.98 6.64
N ARG A 259 -15.29 -7.78 6.39
CA ARG A 259 -15.61 -7.32 5.03
C ARG A 259 -14.37 -7.25 4.15
N SER A 260 -13.26 -6.74 4.68
CA SER A 260 -11.98 -6.69 3.95
C SER A 260 -11.46 -8.09 3.61
N SER A 261 -11.57 -9.05 4.53
CA SER A 261 -11.24 -10.46 4.30
C SER A 261 -12.08 -11.06 3.17
N ARG A 262 -13.39 -10.80 3.18
CA ARG A 262 -14.30 -11.26 2.12
C ARG A 262 -13.95 -10.63 0.75
N TYR A 263 -13.76 -9.32 0.68
CA TYR A 263 -13.42 -8.67 -0.59
C TYR A 263 -12.03 -9.08 -1.09
N ALA A 264 -11.08 -9.38 -0.19
CA ALA A 264 -9.79 -9.94 -0.56
C ALA A 264 -9.94 -11.31 -1.26
N SER A 265 -10.88 -12.17 -0.82
CA SER A 265 -11.15 -13.44 -1.50
C SER A 265 -11.74 -13.25 -2.91
N GLN A 266 -12.57 -12.24 -3.11
CA GLN A 266 -13.08 -11.90 -4.44
C GLN A 266 -11.96 -11.40 -5.35
N LEU A 267 -11.03 -10.58 -4.82
CA LEU A 267 -9.87 -10.09 -5.57
C LEU A 267 -8.90 -11.21 -5.98
N GLU A 268 -8.66 -12.19 -5.11
CA GLU A 268 -7.83 -13.33 -5.43
C GLU A 268 -8.44 -14.15 -6.58
N ARG A 269 -9.76 -14.37 -6.56
CA ARG A 269 -10.50 -15.13 -7.59
C ARG A 269 -10.57 -14.48 -8.96
N ILE A 270 -10.37 -13.17 -9.08
CA ILE A 270 -10.38 -12.49 -10.39
C ILE A 270 -9.02 -12.51 -11.10
N ILE A 271 -7.95 -12.97 -10.45
CA ILE A 271 -6.64 -13.11 -11.08
C ILE A 271 -6.66 -14.35 -11.99
N SER A 272 -6.50 -14.15 -13.29
CA SER A 272 -6.46 -15.25 -14.26
C SER A 272 -5.23 -16.15 -14.06
N PRO A 273 -5.20 -17.35 -14.62
CA PRO A 273 -4.00 -18.21 -14.60
C PRO A 273 -2.73 -17.54 -15.16
N GLU A 274 -2.89 -16.60 -16.08
CA GLU A 274 -1.79 -15.83 -16.70
C GLU A 274 -1.42 -14.56 -15.93
N GLY A 275 -2.08 -14.26 -14.81
CA GLY A 275 -1.83 -13.05 -14.01
C GLY A 275 -2.54 -11.80 -14.53
N SER A 276 -3.43 -11.91 -15.51
CA SER A 276 -4.30 -10.81 -15.94
C SER A 276 -5.55 -10.71 -15.05
N TYR A 277 -6.28 -9.61 -15.16
CA TYR A 277 -7.52 -9.36 -14.42
C TYR A 277 -8.51 -8.55 -15.27
N PRO A 278 -9.81 -8.57 -14.97
CA PRO A 278 -10.83 -7.84 -15.72
C PRO A 278 -10.56 -6.33 -15.77
N LEU A 279 -10.74 -5.72 -16.94
CA LEU A 279 -10.62 -4.28 -17.14
C LEU A 279 -11.95 -3.61 -16.79
N LEU A 280 -12.16 -3.35 -15.50
CA LEU A 280 -13.41 -2.81 -14.98
C LEU A 280 -13.24 -1.38 -14.46
N GLY A 281 -14.08 -0.49 -14.93
CA GLY A 281 -14.19 0.87 -14.41
C GLY A 281 -13.01 1.77 -14.74
N LYS A 282 -12.73 2.67 -13.81
CA LYS A 282 -11.75 3.75 -13.93
C LYS A 282 -10.39 3.36 -13.33
N SER A 283 -9.36 4.16 -13.61
CA SER A 283 -8.01 4.05 -13.01
C SER A 283 -7.27 2.75 -13.34
N LEU A 284 -7.51 2.18 -14.51
CA LEU A 284 -6.80 1.00 -15.00
C LEU A 284 -5.29 1.22 -15.12
N THR A 285 -4.86 2.47 -15.28
CA THR A 285 -3.46 2.90 -15.31
C THR A 285 -2.74 2.73 -13.96
N PHE A 286 -3.47 2.49 -12.87
CA PHE A 286 -2.89 2.12 -11.56
C PHE A 286 -2.32 0.70 -11.54
N ARG A 287 -2.52 -0.06 -12.63
CA ARG A 287 -1.95 -1.40 -12.82
C ARG A 287 -2.28 -2.33 -11.66
N CYS A 288 -1.29 -3.07 -11.17
CA CYS A 288 -1.41 -3.95 -10.00
C CYS A 288 -1.82 -3.26 -8.70
N GLY A 289 -1.87 -1.92 -8.66
CA GLY A 289 -2.47 -1.17 -7.54
C GLY A 289 -3.95 -1.50 -7.29
N VAL A 290 -4.65 -2.11 -8.25
CA VAL A 290 -6.00 -2.66 -8.05
C VAL A 290 -6.04 -3.76 -6.97
N PHE A 291 -4.90 -4.36 -6.61
CA PHE A 291 -4.78 -5.36 -5.55
C PHE A 291 -4.32 -4.79 -4.20
N HIS A 292 -4.45 -3.47 -3.99
CA HIS A 292 -4.06 -2.82 -2.72
C HIS A 292 -4.69 -3.52 -1.51
N LEU A 293 -6.00 -3.80 -1.53
CA LEU A 293 -6.65 -4.50 -0.41
C LEU A 293 -6.13 -5.93 -0.22
N LEU A 294 -5.95 -6.70 -1.29
CA LEU A 294 -5.44 -8.07 -1.19
C LEU A 294 -4.04 -8.08 -0.55
N SER A 295 -3.20 -7.12 -0.93
CA SER A 295 -1.88 -6.91 -0.35
C SER A 295 -1.96 -6.46 1.12
N GLN A 296 -2.88 -5.55 1.46
CA GLN A 296 -3.10 -5.12 2.84
C GLN A 296 -3.66 -6.25 3.71
N ALA A 297 -4.59 -7.06 3.17
CA ALA A 297 -5.16 -8.20 3.88
C ALA A 297 -4.08 -9.26 4.22
N SER A 298 -3.14 -9.49 3.30
CA SER A 298 -1.96 -10.34 3.55
C SER A 298 -1.10 -9.76 4.67
N LEU A 299 -0.75 -8.47 4.58
CA LEU A 299 0.05 -7.76 5.60
C LEU A 299 -0.62 -7.80 6.99
N PHE A 300 -1.94 -7.63 7.05
CA PHE A 300 -2.71 -7.63 8.30
C PHE A 300 -3.07 -9.04 8.79
N LYS A 301 -2.74 -10.09 8.02
CA LYS A 301 -3.07 -11.48 8.32
C LYS A 301 -4.57 -11.71 8.53
N ILE A 302 -5.37 -11.09 7.67
CA ILE A 302 -6.83 -11.19 7.68
C ILE A 302 -7.39 -11.89 6.44
N LEU A 303 -6.57 -12.66 5.74
CA LEU A 303 -7.04 -13.52 4.65
C LEU A 303 -8.08 -14.53 5.20
N PRO A 304 -9.09 -14.92 4.41
CA PRO A 304 -10.04 -15.93 4.84
C PRO A 304 -9.35 -17.29 4.99
N ARG A 305 -9.88 -18.17 5.86
CA ARG A 305 -9.25 -19.43 6.26
C ARG A 305 -8.98 -20.42 5.13
N ASN A 306 -9.70 -20.31 4.03
CA ASN A 306 -9.60 -21.17 2.84
C ASN A 306 -8.65 -20.61 1.76
N ILE A 307 -7.94 -19.53 2.07
CA ILE A 307 -6.93 -18.93 1.18
C ILE A 307 -5.60 -18.85 1.92
N GLU A 308 -4.64 -19.66 1.49
CA GLU A 308 -3.32 -19.68 2.09
C GLU A 308 -2.51 -18.42 1.71
N PRO A 309 -1.69 -17.88 2.62
CA PRO A 309 -0.85 -16.72 2.31
C PRO A 309 0.08 -16.93 1.10
N SER A 310 0.64 -18.13 0.93
CA SER A 310 1.48 -18.51 -0.22
C SER A 310 0.70 -18.52 -1.54
N GLN A 311 -0.59 -18.86 -1.51
CA GLN A 311 -1.48 -18.81 -2.67
C GLN A 311 -1.63 -17.36 -3.17
N VAL A 312 -1.85 -16.42 -2.24
CA VAL A 312 -1.93 -14.98 -2.58
C VAL A 312 -0.58 -14.46 -3.10
N ARG A 313 0.54 -14.86 -2.47
CA ARG A 313 1.87 -14.52 -2.98
C ARG A 313 2.04 -14.99 -4.43
N SER A 314 1.72 -16.24 -4.72
CA SER A 314 1.88 -16.81 -6.07
C SER A 314 1.04 -16.05 -7.10
N ALA A 315 -0.21 -15.73 -6.77
CA ALA A 315 -1.11 -14.95 -7.62
C ALA A 315 -0.57 -13.54 -7.89
N LEU A 316 -0.18 -12.81 -6.84
CA LEU A 316 0.34 -11.44 -6.99
C LEU A 316 1.71 -11.41 -7.67
N THR A 317 2.57 -12.41 -7.44
CA THR A 317 3.83 -12.55 -8.18
C THR A 317 3.55 -12.70 -9.68
N LYS A 318 2.56 -13.54 -10.04
CA LYS A 318 2.18 -13.69 -11.45
C LYS A 318 1.65 -12.41 -12.08
N VAL A 319 0.89 -11.61 -11.32
CA VAL A 319 0.46 -10.28 -11.78
C VAL A 319 1.66 -9.35 -12.03
N LEU A 320 2.64 -9.34 -11.11
CA LEU A 320 3.85 -8.52 -11.26
C LEU A 320 4.69 -8.95 -12.46
N GLU A 321 4.92 -10.26 -12.65
CA GLU A 321 5.62 -10.80 -13.83
C GLU A 321 4.93 -10.34 -15.12
N THR A 322 3.63 -10.56 -15.21
CA THR A 322 2.83 -10.22 -16.40
C THR A 322 2.90 -8.74 -16.73
N GLN A 323 2.95 -7.86 -15.73
CA GLN A 323 2.99 -6.41 -15.96
C GLN A 323 4.41 -5.86 -16.13
N PHE A 324 5.43 -6.42 -15.47
CA PHE A 324 6.75 -5.76 -15.42
C PHE A 324 7.88 -6.51 -16.13
N GLU A 325 7.74 -7.78 -16.47
CA GLU A 325 8.79 -8.52 -17.20
C GLU A 325 8.68 -8.42 -18.72
N GLY A 326 7.47 -8.41 -19.27
CA GLY A 326 7.24 -8.55 -20.70
C GLY A 326 7.00 -7.26 -21.50
N TYR A 327 6.76 -6.12 -20.84
CA TYR A 327 6.31 -4.89 -21.48
C TYR A 327 7.16 -3.68 -21.11
N GLN A 328 7.26 -2.72 -22.04
CA GLN A 328 7.96 -1.44 -21.79
C GLN A 328 7.03 -0.49 -21.01
N ASN A 329 6.93 -0.71 -19.70
CA ASN A 329 6.17 0.16 -18.81
C ASN A 329 6.93 1.39 -18.32
N PHE A 330 8.19 1.53 -18.75
CA PHE A 330 9.07 2.64 -18.39
C PHE A 330 9.52 3.36 -19.64
N ASP A 331 9.67 4.68 -19.56
CA ASP A 331 10.33 5.48 -20.58
C ASP A 331 11.87 5.25 -20.57
N ASP A 332 12.57 5.84 -21.55
CA ASP A 332 14.02 5.72 -21.68
C ASP A 332 14.80 6.26 -20.47
N LYS A 333 14.17 7.03 -19.58
CA LYS A 333 14.75 7.59 -18.37
C LYS A 333 14.36 6.81 -17.10
N GLY A 334 13.55 5.76 -17.24
CA GLY A 334 13.11 4.90 -16.15
C GLY A 334 11.86 5.41 -15.40
N TRP A 335 11.11 6.37 -15.94
CA TRP A 335 9.81 6.78 -15.40
C TRP A 335 8.69 5.88 -15.94
N LEU A 336 7.65 5.67 -15.14
CA LEU A 336 6.49 4.93 -15.60
C LEU A 336 5.76 5.69 -16.72
N SER A 337 5.39 4.97 -17.78
CA SER A 337 4.57 5.47 -18.89
C SER A 337 3.08 5.24 -18.62
N ILE A 338 2.19 6.12 -19.10
CA ILE A 338 0.73 5.96 -18.96
C ILE A 338 0.26 4.72 -19.71
N GLY A 339 -0.44 3.83 -19.05
CA GLY A 339 -1.00 2.61 -19.62
C GLY A 339 -1.17 1.50 -18.61
N LEU A 340 -1.76 0.40 -19.02
CA LEU A 340 -1.86 -0.85 -18.25
C LEU A 340 -0.62 -1.72 -18.49
N ASN A 341 -0.32 -2.03 -19.76
CA ASN A 341 0.87 -2.75 -20.21
C ASN A 341 1.49 -2.01 -21.39
N GLY A 342 2.62 -1.36 -21.18
CA GLY A 342 3.22 -0.44 -22.13
C GLY A 342 2.60 0.96 -22.07
N HIS A 343 2.84 1.76 -23.12
CA HIS A 343 2.31 3.11 -23.25
C HIS A 343 0.96 3.10 -23.96
N GLN A 344 -0.11 3.48 -23.26
CA GLN A 344 -1.50 3.42 -23.72
C GLN A 344 -2.26 4.64 -23.17
N ILE A 345 -2.03 5.83 -23.75
CA ILE A 345 -2.59 7.09 -23.24
C ILE A 345 -4.12 7.12 -23.31
N GLU A 346 -4.72 6.41 -24.25
CA GLU A 346 -6.17 6.42 -24.51
C GLU A 346 -7.00 5.77 -23.39
N ILE A 347 -6.39 4.94 -22.52
CA ILE A 347 -7.10 4.34 -21.39
C ILE A 347 -7.10 5.22 -20.15
N ALA A 348 -6.44 6.37 -20.20
CA ALA A 348 -6.32 7.27 -19.07
C ALA A 348 -7.46 8.30 -19.04
N GLU A 349 -8.11 8.41 -17.87
CA GLU A 349 -9.07 9.47 -17.61
C GLU A 349 -8.39 10.84 -17.50
N ASN A 350 -9.17 11.91 -17.63
CA ASN A 350 -8.67 13.28 -17.60
C ASN A 350 -7.89 13.68 -16.32
N CYS A 351 -8.07 12.96 -15.22
CA CYS A 351 -7.34 13.21 -13.97
C CYS A 351 -6.00 12.48 -13.89
N ILE A 352 -5.73 11.53 -14.78
CA ILE A 352 -4.51 10.71 -14.76
C ILE A 352 -3.31 11.49 -15.28
N ASN A 353 -2.21 11.36 -14.58
CA ASN A 353 -0.89 11.89 -14.94
C ASN A 353 0.21 10.85 -14.58
N THR A 354 1.45 11.12 -14.95
CA THR A 354 2.57 10.22 -14.65
C THR A 354 2.67 9.82 -13.17
N GLY A 355 2.31 10.73 -12.24
CA GLY A 355 2.37 10.45 -10.80
C GLY A 355 1.32 9.45 -10.32
N SER A 356 0.16 9.41 -10.98
CA SER A 356 -0.93 8.48 -10.66
C SER A 356 -0.52 7.02 -10.84
N LEU A 357 0.39 6.74 -11.76
CA LEU A 357 0.84 5.38 -12.12
C LEU A 357 1.55 4.66 -10.98
N TYR A 358 2.14 5.42 -10.05
CA TYR A 358 2.85 4.89 -8.89
C TYR A 358 1.93 4.28 -7.83
N ALA A 359 0.60 4.35 -8.00
CA ALA A 359 -0.36 3.59 -7.21
C ALA A 359 -0.11 2.07 -7.27
N CYS A 360 0.54 1.58 -8.32
CA CYS A 360 1.02 0.20 -8.42
C CYS A 360 1.92 -0.23 -7.24
N CYS A 361 2.57 0.72 -6.55
CA CYS A 361 3.42 0.40 -5.39
C CYS A 361 2.66 -0.23 -4.22
N THR A 362 1.35 -0.08 -4.13
CA THR A 362 0.56 -0.67 -3.05
C THR A 362 0.49 -2.21 -3.09
N ILE A 363 0.83 -2.84 -4.22
CA ILE A 363 0.97 -4.31 -4.28
C ILE A 363 2.10 -4.82 -3.37
N PHE A 364 3.12 -4.00 -3.10
CA PHE A 364 4.30 -4.39 -2.34
C PHE A 364 4.12 -4.35 -0.80
N LEU A 365 2.93 -4.05 -0.28
CA LEU A 365 2.69 -4.02 1.17
C LEU A 365 3.12 -5.30 1.91
N PRO A 366 2.97 -6.54 1.33
CA PRO A 366 3.44 -7.76 1.97
C PRO A 366 4.96 -7.83 2.20
N LEU A 367 5.79 -6.99 1.56
CA LEU A 367 7.20 -6.86 1.89
C LEU A 367 7.42 -6.39 3.34
N GLY A 368 6.40 -5.78 3.97
CA GLY A 368 6.37 -5.46 5.40
C GLY A 368 6.22 -6.67 6.32
N LEU A 369 6.00 -7.88 5.80
CA LEU A 369 6.07 -9.12 6.56
C LEU A 369 7.53 -9.57 6.70
N SER A 370 7.86 -10.20 7.84
CA SER A 370 9.17 -10.84 8.00
C SER A 370 9.44 -11.83 6.87
N PHE A 371 10.72 -11.99 6.47
CA PHE A 371 11.11 -12.99 5.48
C PHE A 371 10.80 -14.43 5.91
N ASN A 372 10.64 -14.68 7.22
CA ASN A 372 10.22 -15.96 7.79
C ASN A 372 8.69 -16.13 7.89
N ASP A 373 7.90 -15.18 7.42
CA ASP A 373 6.44 -15.29 7.43
C ASP A 373 5.96 -16.37 6.46
N SER A 374 4.85 -17.05 6.77
CA SER A 374 4.24 -18.08 5.91
C SER A 374 3.95 -17.56 4.49
N PHE A 375 3.61 -16.29 4.36
CA PHE A 375 3.46 -15.65 3.05
C PHE A 375 4.72 -15.84 2.18
N TRP A 376 5.92 -15.80 2.77
CA TRP A 376 7.19 -15.87 2.06
C TRP A 376 7.83 -17.26 2.05
N VAL A 377 7.78 -18.01 3.17
CA VAL A 377 8.53 -19.28 3.30
C VAL A 377 7.79 -20.48 2.74
N ASP A 378 6.45 -20.46 2.73
CA ASP A 378 5.68 -21.60 2.26
C ASP A 378 5.87 -21.81 0.74
N PRO A 379 5.78 -23.05 0.25
CA PRO A 379 6.01 -23.36 -1.16
C PRO A 379 4.99 -22.66 -2.06
N PHE A 380 5.24 -22.71 -3.37
CA PHE A 380 4.27 -22.26 -4.38
C PHE A 380 2.92 -22.97 -4.17
N GLU A 381 1.86 -22.21 -4.19
CA GLU A 381 0.48 -22.70 -4.11
C GLU A 381 -0.33 -22.08 -5.26
N GLU A 382 -1.05 -22.91 -5.99
CA GLU A 382 -1.97 -22.43 -7.02
C GLU A 382 -3.10 -21.61 -6.40
N TRP A 383 -3.41 -20.44 -6.98
CA TRP A 383 -4.56 -19.64 -6.55
C TRP A 383 -5.87 -20.18 -7.12
N THR A 384 -6.99 -19.73 -6.61
CA THR A 384 -8.32 -20.30 -6.87
C THR A 384 -8.63 -20.46 -8.35
N THR A 385 -8.37 -19.43 -9.15
CA THR A 385 -8.63 -19.47 -10.60
C THR A 385 -7.69 -20.45 -11.30
N LEU A 386 -6.40 -20.47 -10.95
CA LEU A 386 -5.45 -21.41 -11.52
C LEU A 386 -5.82 -22.86 -11.16
N LYS A 387 -6.20 -23.15 -9.90
CA LYS A 387 -6.71 -24.46 -9.47
C LYS A 387 -7.92 -24.89 -10.33
N ALA A 388 -8.90 -24.00 -10.46
CA ALA A 388 -10.14 -24.30 -11.18
C ALA A 388 -9.91 -24.60 -12.68
N TRP A 389 -9.08 -23.80 -13.35
CA TRP A 389 -8.77 -24.02 -14.77
C TRP A 389 -7.87 -25.22 -15.03
N ASN A 390 -7.10 -25.65 -14.03
CA ASN A 390 -6.34 -26.92 -14.07
C ASN A 390 -7.20 -28.14 -13.72
N GLY A 391 -8.50 -27.98 -13.44
CA GLY A 391 -9.42 -29.06 -13.11
C GLY A 391 -9.29 -29.57 -11.66
N ASN A 392 -8.59 -28.82 -10.81
CA ASN A 392 -8.45 -29.12 -9.38
C ASN A 392 -9.71 -28.69 -8.60
N LEU A 393 -9.91 -29.28 -7.42
CA LEU A 393 -11.04 -28.94 -6.56
C LEU A 393 -10.89 -27.52 -6.01
N VAL A 394 -11.96 -26.74 -6.13
CA VAL A 394 -12.12 -25.43 -5.50
C VAL A 394 -13.46 -25.37 -4.78
N GLU A 395 -13.51 -24.68 -3.66
CA GLU A 395 -14.76 -24.44 -2.96
C GLU A 395 -15.62 -23.44 -3.72
N SER A 396 -16.94 -23.64 -3.72
CA SER A 396 -17.89 -22.66 -4.22
C SER A 396 -17.79 -21.37 -3.42
N ASP A 397 -17.93 -20.24 -4.11
CA ASP A 397 -17.93 -18.94 -3.46
C ASP A 397 -19.19 -18.74 -2.62
N GLN A 398 -19.06 -18.12 -1.46
CA GLN A 398 -20.16 -17.84 -0.53
C GLN A 398 -20.15 -16.35 -0.16
N SER A 399 -21.30 -15.71 -0.32
CA SER A 399 -21.50 -14.35 0.21
C SER A 399 -21.49 -14.32 1.72
N ILE A 400 -21.20 -13.14 2.29
CA ILE A 400 -21.35 -12.89 3.71
C ILE A 400 -22.56 -12.00 3.97
N ASP A 401 -23.41 -12.40 4.92
CA ASP A 401 -24.57 -11.64 5.37
C ASP A 401 -24.23 -10.94 6.70
N PHE A 402 -23.80 -9.66 6.65
CA PHE A 402 -23.57 -8.79 7.81
C PHE A 402 -24.09 -7.38 7.58
#